data_e6cb34e152c3a89d15a65450a234a1bb
#
_entry.id   e6cb34e152c3a89d15a65450a234a1bb
#
_cell.length_a   1.000
_cell.length_b   1.000
_cell.length_c   1.000
_cell.angle_alpha   90.00
_cell.angle_beta   90.00
_cell.angle_gamma   90.00
#
_symmetry.space_group_name_H-M   'P 1'
#
loop_
_entity.id
_entity.type
_entity.pdbx_description
1 polymer ?
#
loop_
_entity_poly.entity_id
_entity_poly.type
_entity_poly.pdbx_seq_one_letter_code
_entity_poly.pdbx_strand_id
1 'polypeptide(L)'
;MTVLTVILIALFLTIMVLVSKIQGTARVVNYAGLVRGKTQRIIKLEDAKEPQDEMIESVASFIEGLRYGSDELNLVRLDDRAFQNKMKELDEHFQKLQKEIRQVRKEGYENTEIIEKSEAFFVICDEATGLAEKYVQKKATALERLEKIVIADIIGLVCLLAYELIKAVKYATQNKALKKKVYLDEATGLPNKNRCEEILDGEMPECTDGSVALCVFDLNNLRIINNRLGHDQGDAYIRSFAVQLRKALPEEYFAGRDGGDEFIAVLECVDHEKVREILGTIRSEIARYSQEHPEMP
;
A
#
# COMPACT_ATOMS: atom_id res chain seq x y z
N MET A 1 3.23 11.21 4.22
CA MET A 1 3.13 9.75 4.37
C MET A 1 2.99 9.30 5.82
N THR A 2 3.91 9.59 6.70
CA THR A 2 3.89 9.15 8.11
C THR A 2 2.58 9.42 8.86
N VAL A 3 1.96 10.59 8.69
CA VAL A 3 0.71 10.95 9.37
C VAL A 3 -0.46 10.06 8.92
N LEU A 4 -0.65 9.87 7.61
CA LEU A 4 -1.70 8.99 7.05
C LEU A 4 -1.51 7.53 7.51
N THR A 5 -0.28 7.04 7.53
CA THR A 5 0.01 5.67 8.01
C THR A 5 -0.31 5.50 9.51
N VAL A 6 0.00 6.50 10.32
CA VAL A 6 -0.35 6.49 11.76
C VAL A 6 -1.85 6.51 11.96
N ILE A 7 -2.59 7.33 11.18
CA ILE A 7 -4.05 7.38 11.20
C ILE A 7 -4.62 6.01 10.81
N LEU A 8 -4.13 5.38 9.75
CA LEU A 8 -4.58 4.06 9.30
C LEU A 8 -4.40 2.99 10.39
N ILE A 9 -3.25 2.97 11.05
CA ILE A 9 -2.99 2.04 12.16
C ILE A 9 -3.96 2.29 13.33
N ALA A 10 -4.17 3.55 13.71
CA ALA A 10 -5.11 3.90 14.78
C ALA A 10 -6.55 3.51 14.45
N LEU A 11 -7.00 3.73 13.21
CA LEU A 11 -8.31 3.32 12.72
C LEU A 11 -8.46 1.80 12.72
N PHE A 12 -7.43 1.07 12.26
CA PHE A 12 -7.44 -0.40 12.27
C PHE A 12 -7.58 -0.96 13.69
N LEU A 13 -6.81 -0.44 14.66
CA LEU A 13 -6.91 -0.85 16.05
C LEU A 13 -8.30 -0.53 16.63
N THR A 14 -8.88 0.62 16.28
CA THR A 14 -10.22 1.01 16.71
C THR A 14 -11.29 0.06 16.15
N ILE A 15 -11.17 -0.34 14.88
CA ILE A 15 -12.05 -1.33 14.25
C ILE A 15 -11.94 -2.69 14.94
N MET A 16 -10.72 -3.17 15.22
CA MET A 16 -10.52 -4.43 15.94
C MET A 16 -11.23 -4.44 17.29
N VAL A 17 -11.09 -3.37 18.08
CA VAL A 17 -11.77 -3.22 19.38
C VAL A 17 -13.30 -3.19 19.19
N LEU A 18 -13.80 -2.51 18.17
CA LEU A 18 -15.24 -2.43 17.91
C LEU A 18 -15.83 -3.76 17.46
N VAL A 19 -15.14 -4.47 16.58
CA VAL A 19 -15.52 -5.83 16.13
C VAL A 19 -15.56 -6.79 17.31
N SER A 20 -14.53 -6.77 18.16
CA SER A 20 -14.50 -7.59 19.37
C SER A 20 -15.70 -7.31 20.31
N LYS A 21 -16.11 -6.03 20.42
CA LYS A 21 -17.30 -5.64 21.22
C LYS A 21 -18.64 -6.06 20.58
N ILE A 22 -18.69 -6.20 19.26
CA ILE A 22 -19.90 -6.67 18.55
C ILE A 22 -19.99 -8.20 18.62
N GLN A 23 -18.84 -8.85 18.69
CA GLN A 23 -18.76 -10.32 18.74
C GLN A 23 -19.53 -10.84 19.96
N GLY A 24 -20.48 -11.74 19.74
CA GLY A 24 -21.36 -12.27 20.78
C GLY A 24 -22.64 -11.45 21.06
N THR A 25 -22.76 -10.19 20.60
CA THR A 25 -23.98 -9.38 20.85
C THR A 25 -25.24 -9.93 20.18
N ALA A 26 -25.12 -10.59 19.02
CA ALA A 26 -26.23 -11.27 18.36
C ALA A 26 -26.81 -12.38 19.26
N ARG A 27 -25.98 -13.06 20.03
CA ARG A 27 -26.41 -14.06 21.03
C ARG A 27 -27.22 -13.41 22.14
N VAL A 28 -26.83 -12.24 22.62
CA VAL A 28 -27.56 -11.50 23.66
C VAL A 28 -29.00 -11.20 23.21
N VAL A 29 -29.18 -10.73 21.97
CA VAL A 29 -30.51 -10.50 21.38
C VAL A 29 -31.30 -11.80 21.32
N ASN A 30 -30.69 -12.88 20.85
CA ASN A 30 -31.34 -14.19 20.78
C ASN A 30 -31.77 -14.71 22.16
N TYR A 31 -30.90 -14.65 23.17
CA TYR A 31 -31.20 -15.10 24.52
C TYR A 31 -32.25 -14.23 25.21
N ALA A 32 -32.27 -12.91 24.97
CA ALA A 32 -33.35 -12.05 25.43
C ALA A 32 -34.70 -12.47 24.83
N GLY A 33 -34.76 -12.84 23.55
CA GLY A 33 -35.93 -13.44 22.93
C GLY A 33 -36.29 -14.79 23.49
N LEU A 34 -35.29 -15.66 23.82
CA LEU A 34 -35.53 -16.96 24.46
C LEU A 34 -36.10 -16.82 25.86
N VAL A 35 -35.69 -15.87 26.67
CA VAL A 35 -36.29 -15.56 27.99
C VAL A 35 -37.76 -15.30 27.82
N ARG A 36 -38.17 -14.44 26.89
CA ARG A 36 -39.56 -14.14 26.56
C ARG A 36 -40.34 -15.40 26.15
N GLY A 37 -39.82 -16.12 25.14
CA GLY A 37 -40.53 -17.30 24.59
C GLY A 37 -40.65 -18.44 25.56
N LYS A 38 -39.58 -18.75 26.31
CA LYS A 38 -39.64 -19.83 27.34
C LYS A 38 -40.55 -19.47 28.49
N THR A 39 -40.58 -18.23 28.95
CA THR A 39 -41.50 -17.82 30.04
C THR A 39 -42.94 -17.94 29.62
N GLN A 40 -43.32 -17.51 28.42
CA GLN A 40 -44.68 -17.74 27.90
C GLN A 40 -45.04 -19.23 27.82
N ARG A 41 -44.08 -20.06 27.43
CA ARG A 41 -44.27 -21.51 27.39
C ARG A 41 -44.45 -22.10 28.80
N ILE A 42 -43.69 -21.65 29.81
CA ILE A 42 -43.82 -22.03 31.21
C ILE A 42 -45.25 -21.73 31.68
N ILE A 43 -45.74 -20.54 31.51
CA ILE A 43 -47.08 -20.11 31.95
C ILE A 43 -48.17 -21.01 31.32
N LYS A 44 -48.05 -21.27 30.00
CA LYS A 44 -49.01 -22.14 29.28
C LYS A 44 -49.01 -23.57 29.80
N LEU A 45 -47.84 -24.13 30.16
CA LEU A 45 -47.71 -25.48 30.66
C LEU A 45 -48.15 -25.59 32.15
N GLU A 46 -47.94 -24.56 32.95
CA GLU A 46 -48.47 -24.48 34.32
C GLU A 46 -50.00 -24.47 34.34
N ASP A 47 -50.65 -23.77 33.37
CA ASP A 47 -52.10 -23.80 33.16
C ASP A 47 -52.57 -25.25 32.79
N ALA A 48 -51.78 -25.95 31.96
CA ALA A 48 -52.03 -27.35 31.61
C ALA A 48 -51.71 -28.36 32.75
N LYS A 49 -51.28 -27.90 33.91
CA LYS A 49 -50.82 -28.68 35.07
C LYS A 49 -49.57 -29.55 34.76
N GLU A 50 -48.70 -29.08 33.87
CA GLU A 50 -47.43 -29.71 33.52
C GLU A 50 -46.23 -28.84 34.04
N PRO A 51 -45.78 -29.06 35.29
CA PRO A 51 -44.70 -28.25 35.89
C PRO A 51 -43.40 -28.31 35.09
N GLN A 52 -42.70 -27.14 34.92
CA GLN A 52 -41.52 -27.02 34.10
C GLN A 52 -40.33 -26.39 34.89
N ASP A 53 -39.92 -27.04 35.98
CA ASP A 53 -38.88 -26.51 36.87
C ASP A 53 -37.54 -26.34 36.18
N GLU A 54 -37.11 -27.30 35.32
CA GLU A 54 -35.86 -27.17 34.51
C GLU A 54 -35.91 -25.98 33.57
N MET A 55 -37.09 -25.67 33.01
CA MET A 55 -37.23 -24.51 32.10
C MET A 55 -37.20 -23.21 32.90
N ILE A 56 -37.71 -23.18 34.10
CA ILE A 56 -37.64 -22.02 35.01
C ILE A 56 -36.18 -21.76 35.41
N GLU A 57 -35.41 -22.77 35.76
CA GLU A 57 -33.98 -22.66 36.05
C GLU A 57 -33.18 -22.19 34.81
N SER A 58 -33.50 -22.73 33.62
CA SER A 58 -32.88 -22.29 32.37
C SER A 58 -33.13 -20.80 32.09
N VAL A 59 -34.36 -20.30 32.31
CA VAL A 59 -34.67 -18.86 32.15
C VAL A 59 -33.91 -18.01 33.17
N ALA A 60 -33.80 -18.46 34.42
CA ALA A 60 -33.02 -17.78 35.44
C ALA A 60 -31.55 -17.67 35.05
N SER A 61 -30.94 -18.75 34.56
CA SER A 61 -29.56 -18.76 34.05
C SER A 61 -29.38 -17.84 32.85
N PHE A 62 -30.37 -17.75 31.95
CA PHE A 62 -30.31 -16.84 30.83
C PHE A 62 -30.35 -15.36 31.27
N ILE A 63 -31.21 -15.03 32.25
CA ILE A 63 -31.29 -13.68 32.81
C ILE A 63 -29.95 -13.29 33.48
N GLU A 64 -29.38 -14.19 34.26
CA GLU A 64 -28.08 -13.99 34.90
C GLU A 64 -26.97 -13.79 33.87
N GLY A 65 -26.91 -14.66 32.83
CA GLY A 65 -25.96 -14.55 31.74
C GLY A 65 -26.08 -13.24 30.94
N LEU A 66 -27.30 -12.75 30.72
CA LEU A 66 -27.56 -11.47 30.07
C LEU A 66 -27.10 -10.25 30.91
N ARG A 67 -27.15 -10.36 32.23
CA ARG A 67 -26.74 -9.30 33.16
C ARG A 67 -25.22 -9.23 33.36
N TYR A 68 -24.59 -10.37 33.53
CA TYR A 68 -23.19 -10.45 33.98
C TYR A 68 -22.23 -11.01 32.92
N GLY A 69 -22.76 -11.60 31.86
CA GLY A 69 -22.01 -12.44 30.94
C GLY A 69 -22.01 -13.90 31.39
N SER A 70 -21.76 -14.83 30.49
CA SER A 70 -21.61 -16.25 30.78
C SER A 70 -20.75 -16.94 29.74
N ASP A 71 -19.68 -17.57 30.18
CA ASP A 71 -18.79 -18.33 29.31
C ASP A 71 -19.50 -19.62 28.83
N GLU A 72 -20.28 -20.24 29.67
CA GLU A 72 -21.06 -21.47 29.35
C GLU A 72 -22.05 -21.20 28.22
N LEU A 73 -22.77 -20.08 28.26
CA LEU A 73 -23.73 -19.67 27.26
C LEU A 73 -23.10 -18.86 26.13
N ASN A 74 -21.80 -18.59 26.21
CA ASN A 74 -21.09 -17.69 25.31
C ASN A 74 -21.78 -16.30 25.19
N LEU A 75 -22.26 -15.77 26.31
CA LEU A 75 -22.90 -14.47 26.42
C LEU A 75 -21.91 -13.40 26.86
N VAL A 76 -21.84 -12.33 26.11
CA VAL A 76 -21.09 -11.14 26.49
C VAL A 76 -22.00 -10.18 27.26
N ARG A 77 -21.47 -9.57 28.33
CA ARG A 77 -22.18 -8.50 29.01
C ARG A 77 -22.23 -7.27 28.12
N LEU A 78 -23.43 -6.75 27.83
CA LEU A 78 -23.56 -5.47 27.13
C LEU A 78 -23.22 -4.30 28.04
N ASP A 79 -22.29 -3.45 27.60
CA ASP A 79 -21.89 -2.24 28.28
C ASP A 79 -22.83 -1.08 27.87
N ASP A 80 -24.12 -1.24 28.18
CA ASP A 80 -25.18 -0.24 27.97
C ASP A 80 -26.03 -0.09 29.23
N ARG A 81 -26.06 1.11 29.76
CA ARG A 81 -26.72 1.38 31.05
C ARG A 81 -28.24 1.16 30.96
N ALA A 82 -28.86 1.49 29.84
CA ALA A 82 -30.30 1.35 29.66
C ALA A 82 -30.68 -0.14 29.64
N PHE A 83 -29.92 -0.96 28.88
CA PHE A 83 -30.09 -2.39 28.83
C PHE A 83 -29.88 -3.03 30.22
N GLN A 84 -28.79 -2.69 30.91
CA GLN A 84 -28.49 -3.27 32.22
C GLN A 84 -29.56 -2.92 33.29
N ASN A 85 -30.08 -1.70 33.26
CA ASN A 85 -31.18 -1.32 34.15
C ASN A 85 -32.46 -2.11 33.82
N LYS A 86 -32.78 -2.33 32.53
CA LYS A 86 -33.92 -3.11 32.11
C LYS A 86 -33.77 -4.61 32.50
N MET A 87 -32.57 -5.14 32.38
CA MET A 87 -32.27 -6.51 32.80
C MET A 87 -32.40 -6.68 34.33
N LYS A 88 -32.10 -5.65 35.11
CA LYS A 88 -32.34 -5.68 36.56
C LYS A 88 -33.84 -5.73 36.88
N GLU A 89 -34.62 -4.87 36.22
CA GLU A 89 -36.08 -4.84 36.33
C GLU A 89 -36.70 -6.19 35.93
N LEU A 90 -36.21 -6.79 34.81
CA LEU A 90 -36.64 -8.08 34.31
C LEU A 90 -36.37 -9.20 35.32
N ASP A 91 -35.21 -9.23 35.95
CA ASP A 91 -34.89 -10.20 36.99
C ASP A 91 -35.80 -10.06 38.20
N GLU A 92 -36.06 -8.85 38.69
CA GLU A 92 -36.99 -8.58 39.79
C GLU A 92 -38.42 -9.06 39.48
N HIS A 93 -38.88 -8.84 38.25
CA HIS A 93 -40.19 -9.31 37.79
C HIS A 93 -40.24 -10.86 37.62
N PHE A 94 -39.15 -11.45 37.15
CA PHE A 94 -39.06 -12.92 37.05
C PHE A 94 -39.14 -13.60 38.41
N GLN A 95 -38.48 -13.04 39.41
CA GLN A 95 -38.57 -13.55 40.79
C GLN A 95 -40.01 -13.48 41.36
N LYS A 96 -40.75 -12.38 41.04
CA LYS A 96 -42.16 -12.26 41.37
C LYS A 96 -43.02 -13.33 40.64
N LEU A 97 -42.74 -13.53 39.36
CA LEU A 97 -43.44 -14.50 38.53
C LEU A 97 -43.20 -15.94 39.03
N GLN A 98 -41.97 -16.28 39.46
CA GLN A 98 -41.67 -17.58 40.06
C GLN A 98 -42.45 -17.80 41.36
N LYS A 99 -42.67 -16.76 42.18
CA LYS A 99 -43.51 -16.87 43.37
C LYS A 99 -44.95 -17.14 43.01
N GLU A 100 -45.47 -16.47 41.97
CA GLU A 100 -46.82 -16.64 41.49
C GLU A 100 -47.05 -18.04 40.89
N ILE A 101 -46.08 -18.60 40.15
CA ILE A 101 -46.13 -19.95 39.63
C ILE A 101 -46.26 -20.97 40.78
N ARG A 102 -45.51 -20.75 41.88
CA ARG A 102 -45.65 -21.62 43.09
C ARG A 102 -47.01 -21.49 43.73
N GLN A 103 -47.66 -20.34 43.67
CA GLN A 103 -49.00 -20.12 44.19
C GLN A 103 -50.06 -20.77 43.28
N VAL A 104 -49.93 -20.67 41.96
CA VAL A 104 -50.77 -21.37 40.98
C VAL A 104 -50.83 -22.88 41.25
N ARG A 105 -49.72 -23.49 41.58
CA ARG A 105 -49.62 -24.91 41.89
C ARG A 105 -50.37 -25.29 43.17
N LYS A 106 -50.60 -24.36 44.09
CA LYS A 106 -51.31 -24.59 45.39
C LYS A 106 -52.80 -24.24 45.33
N GLU A 107 -53.11 -23.09 44.71
CA GLU A 107 -54.45 -22.48 44.81
C GLU A 107 -55.23 -22.57 43.50
N GLY A 108 -54.58 -23.01 42.43
CA GLY A 108 -55.14 -23.05 41.08
C GLY A 108 -54.99 -21.76 40.33
N TYR A 109 -55.03 -21.85 39.03
CA TYR A 109 -54.76 -20.76 38.08
C TYR A 109 -55.72 -19.57 38.21
N GLU A 110 -56.99 -19.83 38.44
CA GLU A 110 -58.07 -18.83 38.52
C GLU A 110 -57.98 -17.93 39.76
N ASN A 111 -57.26 -18.37 40.81
CA ASN A 111 -57.13 -17.65 42.10
C ASN A 111 -55.81 -16.85 42.21
N THR A 112 -55.12 -16.64 41.11
CA THR A 112 -53.79 -15.98 41.10
C THR A 112 -53.70 -14.89 40.07
N GLU A 113 -52.73 -13.94 40.22
CA GLU A 113 -52.46 -12.85 39.28
C GLU A 113 -51.47 -13.27 38.17
N ILE A 114 -51.36 -14.58 37.89
CA ILE A 114 -50.30 -15.10 37.00
C ILE A 114 -50.38 -14.50 35.60
N ILE A 115 -51.56 -14.29 35.06
CA ILE A 115 -51.78 -13.71 33.73
C ILE A 115 -51.26 -12.27 33.69
N GLU A 116 -51.70 -11.43 34.64
CA GLU A 116 -51.29 -10.03 34.71
C GLU A 116 -49.76 -9.88 34.88
N LYS A 117 -49.17 -10.69 35.79
CA LYS A 117 -47.71 -10.70 36.02
C LYS A 117 -46.94 -11.23 34.81
N SER A 118 -47.50 -12.23 34.08
CA SER A 118 -46.84 -12.73 32.86
C SER A 118 -46.87 -11.72 31.73
N GLU A 119 -47.98 -10.99 31.54
CA GLU A 119 -48.08 -9.95 30.56
C GLU A 119 -47.16 -8.76 30.87
N ALA A 120 -47.12 -8.34 32.15
CA ALA A 120 -46.14 -7.34 32.57
C ALA A 120 -44.67 -7.76 32.33
N PHE A 121 -44.35 -9.02 32.62
CA PHE A 121 -43.05 -9.61 32.33
C PHE A 121 -42.75 -9.65 30.85
N PHE A 122 -43.73 -10.00 29.99
CA PHE A 122 -43.58 -10.02 28.54
C PHE A 122 -43.19 -8.64 27.97
N VAL A 123 -43.87 -7.57 28.44
CA VAL A 123 -43.55 -6.20 28.02
C VAL A 123 -42.08 -5.83 28.38
N ILE A 124 -41.65 -6.16 29.58
CA ILE A 124 -40.27 -5.91 30.02
C ILE A 124 -39.27 -6.70 29.16
N CYS A 125 -39.55 -7.95 28.80
CA CYS A 125 -38.72 -8.76 27.91
C CYS A 125 -38.62 -8.15 26.53
N ASP A 126 -39.73 -7.62 26.00
CA ASP A 126 -39.77 -7.00 24.67
C ASP A 126 -38.95 -5.69 24.64
N GLU A 127 -39.08 -4.85 25.69
CA GLU A 127 -38.26 -3.66 25.87
C GLU A 127 -36.77 -4.00 26.00
N ALA A 128 -36.41 -5.03 26.79
CA ALA A 128 -35.02 -5.48 26.92
C ALA A 128 -34.43 -5.95 25.58
N THR A 129 -35.20 -6.74 24.83
CA THR A 129 -34.81 -7.20 23.49
C THR A 129 -34.60 -5.99 22.54
N GLY A 130 -35.53 -5.04 22.52
CA GLY A 130 -35.41 -3.81 21.72
C GLY A 130 -34.20 -2.95 22.11
N LEU A 131 -33.83 -2.87 23.39
CA LEU A 131 -32.60 -2.19 23.84
C LEU A 131 -31.34 -2.92 23.38
N ALA A 132 -31.31 -4.26 23.45
CA ALA A 132 -30.20 -5.06 22.91
C ALA A 132 -30.04 -4.85 21.39
N GLU A 133 -31.11 -4.87 20.62
CA GLU A 133 -31.11 -4.61 19.18
C GLU A 133 -30.58 -3.19 18.85
N LYS A 134 -31.07 -2.18 19.57
CA LYS A 134 -30.59 -0.79 19.41
C LYS A 134 -29.09 -0.65 19.70
N TYR A 135 -28.60 -1.36 20.71
CA TYR A 135 -27.17 -1.38 21.02
C TYR A 135 -26.35 -1.97 19.85
N VAL A 136 -26.77 -3.12 19.32
CA VAL A 136 -26.12 -3.78 18.18
C VAL A 136 -26.14 -2.87 16.96
N GLN A 137 -27.29 -2.28 16.63
CA GLN A 137 -27.46 -1.36 15.52
C GLN A 137 -26.54 -0.14 15.63
N LYS A 138 -26.47 0.47 16.82
CA LYS A 138 -25.57 1.62 17.08
C LYS A 138 -24.11 1.26 16.85
N LYS A 139 -23.68 0.07 17.29
CA LYS A 139 -22.30 -0.41 17.07
C LYS A 139 -22.03 -0.74 15.61
N ALA A 140 -22.97 -1.37 14.91
CA ALA A 140 -22.88 -1.66 13.48
C ALA A 140 -22.75 -0.38 12.64
N THR A 141 -23.58 0.64 12.93
CA THR A 141 -23.52 1.95 12.25
C THR A 141 -22.18 2.67 12.51
N ALA A 142 -21.62 2.55 13.72
CA ALA A 142 -20.32 3.11 14.03
C ALA A 142 -19.20 2.39 13.25
N LEU A 143 -19.27 1.08 13.12
CA LEU A 143 -18.33 0.28 12.32
C LEU A 143 -18.37 0.68 10.84
N GLU A 144 -19.58 0.82 10.27
CA GLU A 144 -19.76 1.25 8.87
C GLU A 144 -19.17 2.65 8.60
N ARG A 145 -19.30 3.57 9.55
CA ARG A 145 -18.69 4.90 9.43
C ARG A 145 -17.15 4.83 9.44
N LEU A 146 -16.59 4.04 10.35
CA LEU A 146 -15.14 3.83 10.42
C LEU A 146 -14.60 3.18 9.15
N GLU A 147 -15.30 2.19 8.59
CA GLU A 147 -14.95 1.55 7.33
C GLU A 147 -14.85 2.57 6.19
N LYS A 148 -15.83 3.47 6.06
CA LYS A 148 -15.81 4.55 5.04
C LYS A 148 -14.61 5.49 5.23
N ILE A 149 -14.24 5.82 6.48
CA ILE A 149 -13.07 6.65 6.78
C ILE A 149 -11.78 5.93 6.38
N VAL A 150 -11.65 4.65 6.68
CA VAL A 150 -10.48 3.83 6.30
C VAL A 150 -10.33 3.77 4.78
N ILE A 151 -11.41 3.55 4.05
CA ILE A 151 -11.38 3.52 2.58
C ILE A 151 -10.89 4.87 2.03
N ALA A 152 -11.40 5.99 2.57
CA ALA A 152 -10.98 7.32 2.14
C ALA A 152 -9.48 7.58 2.45
N ASP A 153 -8.98 7.15 3.60
CA ASP A 153 -7.56 7.27 3.98
C ASP A 153 -6.66 6.44 3.06
N ILE A 154 -7.05 5.20 2.74
CA ILE A 154 -6.32 4.33 1.79
C ILE A 154 -6.27 4.97 0.39
N ILE A 155 -7.38 5.50 -0.10
CA ILE A 155 -7.42 6.21 -1.40
C ILE A 155 -6.46 7.39 -1.38
N GLY A 156 -6.47 8.19 -0.31
CA GLY A 156 -5.55 9.31 -0.12
C GLY A 156 -4.08 8.87 -0.16
N LEU A 157 -3.75 7.77 0.51
CA LEU A 157 -2.40 7.21 0.53
C LEU A 157 -1.95 6.75 -0.87
N VAL A 158 -2.83 6.05 -1.60
CA VAL A 158 -2.56 5.59 -2.98
C VAL A 158 -2.33 6.78 -3.92
N CYS A 159 -3.16 7.83 -3.83
CA CYS A 159 -2.98 9.04 -4.63
C CYS A 159 -1.65 9.74 -4.35
N LEU A 160 -1.24 9.81 -3.08
CA LEU A 160 0.03 10.40 -2.68
C LEU A 160 1.23 9.60 -3.18
N LEU A 161 1.18 8.27 -3.11
CA LEU A 161 2.20 7.39 -3.66
C LEU A 161 2.31 7.54 -5.19
N ALA A 162 1.18 7.59 -5.90
CA ALA A 162 1.15 7.81 -7.35
C ALA A 162 1.77 9.18 -7.72
N TYR A 163 1.47 10.23 -6.97
CA TYR A 163 2.07 11.55 -7.16
C TYR A 163 3.60 11.53 -7.00
N GLU A 164 4.12 10.92 -5.91
CA GLU A 164 5.56 10.81 -5.69
C GLU A 164 6.25 9.97 -6.78
N LEU A 165 5.62 8.89 -7.25
CA LEU A 165 6.13 8.09 -8.35
C LEU A 165 6.24 8.90 -9.66
N ILE A 166 5.19 9.62 -10.03
CA ILE A 166 5.18 10.48 -11.23
C ILE A 166 6.30 11.53 -11.13
N LYS A 167 6.45 12.16 -9.97
CA LYS A 167 7.50 13.13 -9.70
C LYS A 167 8.89 12.52 -9.83
N ALA A 168 9.13 11.34 -9.28
CA ALA A 168 10.39 10.62 -9.37
C ALA A 168 10.74 10.28 -10.84
N VAL A 169 9.78 9.78 -11.63
CA VAL A 169 9.97 9.50 -13.06
C VAL A 169 10.31 10.78 -13.83
N LYS A 170 9.60 11.88 -13.55
CA LYS A 170 9.89 13.18 -14.19
C LYS A 170 11.31 13.67 -13.88
N TYR A 171 11.74 13.59 -12.62
CA TYR A 171 13.12 13.96 -12.25
C TYR A 171 14.17 13.06 -12.90
N ALA A 172 13.93 11.75 -12.97
CA ALA A 172 14.85 10.81 -13.60
C ALA A 172 15.03 11.12 -15.11
N THR A 173 13.92 11.41 -15.81
CA THR A 173 13.96 11.78 -17.25
C THR A 173 14.64 13.12 -17.48
N GLN A 174 14.37 14.12 -16.65
CA GLN A 174 15.05 15.41 -16.73
C GLN A 174 16.55 15.30 -16.47
N ASN A 175 16.97 14.55 -15.46
CA ASN A 175 18.38 14.30 -15.16
C ASN A 175 19.08 13.56 -16.30
N LYS A 176 18.44 12.57 -16.93
CA LYS A 176 18.99 11.87 -18.09
C LYS A 176 19.18 12.82 -19.29
N ALA A 177 18.20 13.67 -19.55
CA ALA A 177 18.29 14.67 -20.62
C ALA A 177 19.39 15.72 -20.33
N LEU A 178 19.51 16.17 -19.08
CA LEU A 178 20.53 17.12 -18.65
C LEU A 178 21.93 16.50 -18.77
N LYS A 179 22.15 15.27 -18.28
CA LYS A 179 23.43 14.56 -18.46
C LYS A 179 23.81 14.42 -19.93
N LYS A 180 22.84 14.12 -20.81
CA LYS A 180 23.10 14.05 -22.25
C LYS A 180 23.58 15.38 -22.81
N LYS A 181 22.99 16.52 -22.44
CA LYS A 181 23.41 17.84 -22.88
C LYS A 181 24.78 18.29 -22.31
N VAL A 182 25.07 17.87 -21.07
CA VAL A 182 26.30 18.24 -20.38
C VAL A 182 27.50 17.44 -20.90
N TYR A 183 27.33 16.20 -21.33
CA TYR A 183 28.42 15.25 -21.59
C TYR A 183 28.53 14.75 -23.02
N LEU A 184 27.58 15.05 -23.90
CA LEU A 184 27.64 14.64 -25.31
C LEU A 184 27.74 15.84 -26.25
N ASP A 185 28.50 15.66 -27.30
CA ASP A 185 28.57 16.60 -28.45
C ASP A 185 27.34 16.36 -29.35
N GLU A 186 26.56 17.40 -29.59
CA GLU A 186 25.31 17.31 -30.35
C GLU A 186 25.54 16.94 -31.84
N ALA A 187 26.68 17.33 -32.41
CA ALA A 187 26.97 17.07 -33.79
C ALA A 187 27.41 15.61 -34.05
N THR A 188 28.19 15.03 -33.16
CA THR A 188 28.84 13.73 -33.36
C THR A 188 28.23 12.62 -32.51
N GLY A 189 27.53 12.95 -31.41
CA GLY A 189 27.03 11.99 -30.42
C GLY A 189 28.09 11.36 -29.53
N LEU A 190 29.38 11.73 -29.74
CA LEU A 190 30.49 11.36 -28.85
C LEU A 190 30.46 12.18 -27.56
N PRO A 191 31.16 11.74 -26.49
CA PRO A 191 31.49 12.57 -25.36
C PRO A 191 32.06 13.92 -25.80
N ASN A 192 31.57 15.00 -25.20
CA ASN A 192 32.01 16.35 -25.52
C ASN A 192 33.23 16.74 -24.70
N LYS A 193 33.72 17.98 -24.91
CA LYS A 193 34.85 18.56 -24.21
C LYS A 193 34.77 18.43 -22.69
N ASN A 194 33.63 18.76 -22.08
CA ASN A 194 33.45 18.64 -20.62
C ASN A 194 33.72 17.23 -20.13
N ARG A 195 33.26 16.23 -20.90
CA ARG A 195 33.49 14.81 -20.55
C ARG A 195 34.93 14.38 -20.82
N CYS A 196 35.56 14.92 -21.86
CA CYS A 196 36.98 14.70 -22.12
C CYS A 196 37.84 15.23 -20.96
N GLU A 197 37.61 16.46 -20.54
CA GLU A 197 38.31 17.09 -19.40
C GLU A 197 38.11 16.26 -18.12
N GLU A 198 36.87 15.87 -17.82
CA GLU A 198 36.56 15.04 -16.62
C GLU A 198 37.33 13.72 -16.62
N ILE A 199 37.47 13.06 -17.77
CA ILE A 199 38.21 11.81 -17.90
C ILE A 199 39.72 12.06 -17.74
N LEU A 200 40.25 13.13 -18.32
CA LEU A 200 41.67 13.44 -18.24
C LEU A 200 42.12 13.94 -16.86
N ASP A 201 41.24 14.65 -16.15
CA ASP A 201 41.52 15.15 -14.80
C ASP A 201 41.19 14.07 -13.71
N GLY A 202 40.53 12.99 -14.09
CA GLY A 202 40.19 11.88 -13.18
C GLY A 202 41.40 11.03 -12.80
N GLU A 203 41.22 10.20 -11.74
CA GLU A 203 42.21 9.20 -11.37
C GLU A 203 42.28 8.13 -12.48
N MET A 204 43.46 8.02 -13.11
CA MET A 204 43.71 6.97 -14.10
C MET A 204 43.81 5.60 -13.39
N PRO A 205 43.28 4.52 -13.99
CA PRO A 205 43.31 3.20 -13.38
C PRO A 205 44.76 2.71 -13.15
N GLU A 206 45.00 2.09 -12.01
CA GLU A 206 46.25 1.33 -11.78
C GLU A 206 46.25 0.07 -12.64
N CYS A 207 47.13 0.06 -13.65
CA CYS A 207 47.26 -1.07 -14.54
C CYS A 207 48.30 -2.05 -13.99
N THR A 208 47.96 -3.31 -13.82
CA THR A 208 48.87 -4.37 -13.38
C THR A 208 49.93 -4.68 -14.47
N ASP A 209 49.48 -4.70 -15.75
CA ASP A 209 50.33 -4.84 -16.93
C ASP A 209 49.86 -3.81 -17.97
N GLY A 210 50.79 -2.96 -18.45
CA GLY A 210 50.50 -1.95 -19.43
C GLY A 210 50.50 -0.52 -18.87
N SER A 211 50.07 0.42 -19.70
CA SER A 211 49.99 1.85 -19.41
C SER A 211 48.69 2.42 -19.93
N VAL A 212 48.40 3.65 -19.53
CA VAL A 212 47.33 4.43 -20.15
C VAL A 212 47.90 5.20 -21.34
N ALA A 213 47.34 5.03 -22.52
CA ALA A 213 47.71 5.78 -23.72
C ALA A 213 46.62 6.82 -24.07
N LEU A 214 47.05 8.10 -24.16
CA LEU A 214 46.23 9.15 -24.70
C LEU A 214 46.53 9.33 -26.20
N CYS A 215 45.51 9.13 -27.03
CA CYS A 215 45.58 9.39 -28.46
C CYS A 215 44.82 10.69 -28.79
N VAL A 216 45.47 11.59 -29.49
CA VAL A 216 44.87 12.84 -29.97
C VAL A 216 44.79 12.79 -31.49
N PHE A 217 43.65 13.13 -32.04
CA PHE A 217 43.37 13.18 -33.46
C PHE A 217 42.93 14.60 -33.86
N ASP A 218 43.47 15.09 -34.91
CA ASP A 218 43.14 16.39 -35.50
C ASP A 218 42.69 16.19 -36.95
N LEU A 219 41.57 16.82 -37.34
CA LEU A 219 41.02 16.72 -38.69
C LEU A 219 41.72 17.67 -39.65
N ASN A 220 42.57 17.10 -40.45
CA ASN A 220 43.27 17.86 -41.47
C ASN A 220 42.32 18.51 -42.49
N ASN A 221 42.64 19.71 -42.90
CA ASN A 221 41.96 20.44 -43.96
C ASN A 221 40.51 20.87 -43.71
N LEU A 222 39.96 20.74 -42.47
CA LEU A 222 38.59 21.14 -42.15
C LEU A 222 38.31 22.60 -42.57
N ARG A 223 39.25 23.53 -42.36
CA ARG A 223 39.14 24.91 -42.80
C ARG A 223 39.04 25.06 -44.34
N ILE A 224 39.75 24.21 -45.07
CA ILE A 224 39.70 24.24 -46.56
C ILE A 224 38.35 23.71 -47.03
N ILE A 225 37.82 22.65 -46.41
CA ILE A 225 36.50 22.10 -46.69
C ILE A 225 35.43 23.16 -46.42
N ASN A 226 35.46 23.79 -45.23
CA ASN A 226 34.53 24.86 -44.88
C ASN A 226 34.53 26.03 -45.89
N ASN A 227 35.72 26.44 -46.31
CA ASN A 227 35.86 27.57 -47.26
C ASN A 227 35.42 27.21 -48.68
N ARG A 228 35.59 25.97 -49.13
CA ARG A 228 35.27 25.55 -50.48
C ARG A 228 33.85 25.01 -50.63
N LEU A 229 33.37 24.26 -49.68
CA LEU A 229 32.12 23.48 -49.73
C LEU A 229 31.06 23.96 -48.77
N GLY A 230 31.39 24.88 -47.89
CA GLY A 230 30.51 25.43 -46.84
C GLY A 230 30.57 24.64 -45.53
N HIS A 231 30.04 25.26 -44.47
CA HIS A 231 30.08 24.72 -43.10
C HIS A 231 29.29 23.39 -42.96
N ASP A 232 28.20 23.20 -43.71
CA ASP A 232 27.41 21.96 -43.70
C ASP A 232 28.25 20.73 -44.09
N GLN A 233 29.17 20.91 -45.08
CA GLN A 233 30.09 19.86 -45.49
C GLN A 233 31.21 19.63 -44.45
N GLY A 234 31.69 20.66 -43.81
CA GLY A 234 32.62 20.52 -42.70
C GLY A 234 32.02 19.80 -41.52
N ASP A 235 30.76 20.08 -41.20
CA ASP A 235 30.02 19.35 -40.17
C ASP A 235 29.78 17.88 -40.56
N ALA A 236 29.51 17.59 -41.82
CA ALA A 236 29.43 16.22 -42.32
C ALA A 236 30.78 15.50 -42.21
N TYR A 237 31.91 16.17 -42.50
CA TYR A 237 33.25 15.65 -42.34
C TYR A 237 33.58 15.30 -40.87
N ILE A 238 33.25 16.19 -39.95
CA ILE A 238 33.39 15.95 -38.49
C ILE A 238 32.56 14.73 -38.07
N ARG A 239 31.30 14.66 -38.48
CA ARG A 239 30.40 13.52 -38.16
C ARG A 239 30.93 12.21 -38.75
N SER A 240 31.42 12.21 -39.98
CA SER A 240 31.93 10.99 -40.60
C SER A 240 33.17 10.46 -39.88
N PHE A 241 34.11 11.35 -39.49
CA PHE A 241 35.25 10.93 -38.67
C PHE A 241 34.83 10.32 -37.33
N ALA A 242 33.92 10.98 -36.61
CA ALA A 242 33.41 10.47 -35.35
C ALA A 242 32.80 9.05 -35.48
N VAL A 243 32.08 8.80 -36.57
CA VAL A 243 31.52 7.48 -36.87
C VAL A 243 32.62 6.44 -37.12
N GLN A 244 33.65 6.79 -37.91
CA GLN A 244 34.74 5.87 -38.20
C GLN A 244 35.60 5.61 -36.95
N LEU A 245 35.88 6.63 -36.16
CA LEU A 245 36.59 6.48 -34.88
C LEU A 245 35.84 5.55 -33.94
N ARG A 246 34.54 5.75 -33.79
CA ARG A 246 33.70 4.89 -32.93
C ARG A 246 33.61 3.45 -33.41
N LYS A 247 33.63 3.21 -34.73
CA LYS A 247 33.61 1.90 -35.36
C LYS A 247 34.91 1.11 -35.16
N ALA A 248 36.04 1.84 -35.28
CA ALA A 248 37.38 1.26 -35.24
C ALA A 248 37.92 1.07 -33.80
N LEU A 249 37.40 1.85 -32.84
CA LEU A 249 37.82 1.78 -31.44
C LEU A 249 36.96 0.76 -30.71
N PRO A 250 37.55 -0.22 -30.00
CA PRO A 250 36.82 -1.13 -29.13
C PRO A 250 35.97 -0.41 -28.07
N GLU A 251 34.83 -1.00 -27.70
CA GLU A 251 33.82 -0.35 -26.83
C GLU A 251 34.35 -0.06 -25.42
N GLU A 252 35.35 -0.81 -24.94
CA GLU A 252 35.97 -0.64 -23.64
C GLU A 252 36.78 0.65 -23.51
N TYR A 253 37.18 1.30 -24.63
CA TYR A 253 37.98 2.50 -24.60
C TYR A 253 37.14 3.77 -24.81
N PHE A 254 37.58 4.82 -24.13
CA PHE A 254 36.95 6.13 -24.24
C PHE A 254 37.34 6.82 -25.56
N ALA A 255 36.35 7.44 -26.21
CA ALA A 255 36.57 8.40 -27.26
C ALA A 255 35.64 9.61 -27.08
N GLY A 256 36.14 10.81 -27.34
CA GLY A 256 35.39 12.06 -27.22
C GLY A 256 35.86 13.12 -28.21
N ARG A 257 35.03 14.16 -28.41
CA ARG A 257 35.37 15.36 -29.19
C ARG A 257 35.80 16.46 -28.21
N ASP A 258 37.07 16.84 -28.22
CA ASP A 258 37.65 17.82 -27.30
C ASP A 258 37.56 19.26 -27.82
N GLY A 259 37.46 19.44 -29.12
CA GLY A 259 37.39 20.78 -29.77
C GLY A 259 36.65 20.74 -31.09
N GLY A 260 36.84 21.79 -31.89
CA GLY A 260 36.21 21.92 -33.20
C GLY A 260 36.55 20.78 -34.16
N ASP A 261 37.80 20.47 -34.30
CA ASP A 261 38.42 19.45 -35.18
C ASP A 261 39.25 18.43 -34.39
N GLU A 262 39.30 18.53 -33.05
CA GLU A 262 40.09 17.69 -32.18
C GLU A 262 39.26 16.62 -31.52
N PHE A 263 39.76 15.37 -31.55
CA PHE A 263 39.20 14.20 -30.88
C PHE A 263 40.26 13.53 -30.02
N ILE A 264 39.84 12.91 -28.94
CA ILE A 264 40.74 12.16 -28.09
C ILE A 264 40.19 10.72 -27.90
N ALA A 265 41.13 9.80 -27.71
CA ALA A 265 40.79 8.47 -27.19
C ALA A 265 41.75 8.13 -26.04
N VAL A 266 41.20 7.52 -24.98
CA VAL A 266 41.94 7.04 -23.83
C VAL A 266 41.90 5.53 -23.83
N LEU A 267 43.07 4.92 -23.94
CA LEU A 267 43.26 3.46 -23.94
C LEU A 267 43.88 3.06 -22.60
N GLU A 268 43.08 2.40 -21.78
CA GLU A 268 43.51 2.01 -20.44
C GLU A 268 44.13 0.60 -20.47
N CYS A 269 45.22 0.42 -19.70
CA CYS A 269 45.91 -0.86 -19.50
C CYS A 269 46.33 -1.55 -20.81
N VAL A 270 46.96 -0.76 -21.71
CA VAL A 270 47.46 -1.23 -23.00
C VAL A 270 48.97 -1.21 -23.07
N ASP A 271 49.56 -2.15 -23.82
CA ASP A 271 50.96 -2.11 -24.21
C ASP A 271 51.20 -1.36 -25.54
N HIS A 272 52.43 -1.12 -25.91
CA HIS A 272 52.79 -0.47 -27.15
C HIS A 272 52.32 -1.19 -28.41
N GLU A 273 52.22 -2.51 -28.36
CA GLU A 273 51.80 -3.33 -29.50
C GLU A 273 50.27 -3.18 -29.71
N LYS A 274 49.50 -3.23 -28.64
CA LYS A 274 48.05 -3.01 -28.67
C LYS A 274 47.65 -1.60 -29.11
N VAL A 275 48.39 -0.57 -28.64
CA VAL A 275 48.21 0.82 -29.15
C VAL A 275 48.44 0.89 -30.66
N ARG A 276 49.53 0.25 -31.14
CA ARG A 276 49.84 0.24 -32.59
C ARG A 276 48.81 -0.50 -33.41
N GLU A 277 48.27 -1.61 -32.93
CA GLU A 277 47.17 -2.37 -33.53
C GLU A 277 45.92 -1.50 -33.68
N ILE A 278 45.47 -0.86 -32.58
CA ILE A 278 44.30 -0.01 -32.56
C ILE A 278 44.44 1.16 -33.52
N LEU A 279 45.56 1.86 -33.47
CA LEU A 279 45.85 2.97 -34.37
C LEU A 279 45.91 2.51 -35.84
N GLY A 280 46.39 1.30 -36.11
CA GLY A 280 46.38 0.69 -37.43
C GLY A 280 44.96 0.43 -37.94
N THR A 281 44.09 -0.08 -37.06
CA THR A 281 42.68 -0.30 -37.37
C THR A 281 41.96 1.02 -37.69
N ILE A 282 42.16 2.03 -36.83
CA ILE A 282 41.58 3.39 -37.05
C ILE A 282 42.02 3.98 -38.38
N ARG A 283 43.33 3.90 -38.71
CA ARG A 283 43.87 4.39 -39.99
C ARG A 283 43.28 3.66 -41.19
N SER A 284 43.11 2.33 -41.07
CA SER A 284 42.57 1.51 -42.15
C SER A 284 41.09 1.83 -42.43
N GLU A 285 40.29 2.05 -41.36
CA GLU A 285 38.89 2.43 -41.49
C GLU A 285 38.74 3.82 -42.13
N ILE A 286 39.54 4.79 -41.70
CA ILE A 286 39.57 6.15 -42.24
C ILE A 286 39.98 6.09 -43.75
N ALA A 287 41.06 5.36 -44.07
CA ALA A 287 41.52 5.24 -45.46
C ALA A 287 40.49 4.58 -46.36
N ARG A 288 39.79 3.54 -45.86
CA ARG A 288 38.68 2.89 -46.60
C ARG A 288 37.55 3.88 -46.86
N TYR A 289 37.13 4.62 -45.83
CA TYR A 289 36.07 5.62 -45.95
C TYR A 289 36.44 6.74 -46.95
N SER A 290 37.66 7.26 -46.89
CA SER A 290 38.14 8.28 -47.85
C SER A 290 38.22 7.79 -49.29
N GLN A 291 38.49 6.49 -49.54
CA GLN A 291 38.40 5.88 -50.88
C GLN A 291 36.97 5.77 -51.43
N GLU A 292 36.04 5.46 -50.55
CA GLU A 292 34.61 5.38 -50.87
C GLU A 292 33.95 6.76 -51.04
N HIS A 293 34.55 7.80 -50.41
CA HIS A 293 34.05 9.18 -50.37
C HIS A 293 35.16 10.18 -50.76
N PRO A 294 35.55 10.27 -52.05
CA PRO A 294 36.64 11.13 -52.50
C PRO A 294 36.39 12.63 -52.22
N GLU A 295 35.15 13.04 -52.03
CA GLU A 295 34.76 14.37 -51.65
C GLU A 295 35.13 14.73 -50.19
N MET A 296 35.40 13.69 -49.36
CA MET A 296 35.78 13.82 -47.92
C MET A 296 37.16 13.17 -47.71
N PRO A 297 38.25 13.94 -47.92
CA PRO A 297 39.61 13.44 -47.85
C PRO A 297 40.04 13.01 -46.42
#